data_ee8b9d4846ae2eaef3385d5f3b5c5a30
#
_entry.id   ee8b9d4846ae2eaef3385d5f3b5c5a30
#
_cell.length_a   1.000
_cell.length_b   1.000
_cell.length_c   1.000
_cell.angle_alpha   90.00
_cell.angle_beta   90.00
_cell.angle_gamma   90.00
#
_symmetry.space_group_name_H-M   'P 1'
#
loop_
_entity.id
_entity.type
_entity.pdbx_description
1 polymer ?
#
loop_
_entity_poly.entity_id
_entity_poly.type
_entity_poly.pdbx_seq_one_letter_code
_entity_poly.pdbx_strand_id
1 'polypeptide(L)'
;MTAECYRELKCELLDDLQRALPIDGVLLTLHGSGVVEDLGDLEGDLLRSVREVVGDRVPVVATLDLHAHVTQAMVENADALIAWETYPHKDAYSTGQRAAKMLLGILDGMFRPTMVMAKVPVLTSGCLGHTEEDGPFADLMRFAKSHEGHDGVLSAGVFLVHPYLDLPDLGSGGLVITDGDMEQAVRLAEEIARRYWDRRHDLEPQLYSPAEAIRLGLELEGGPVLLVETADCAGGGAACDSIATLKALLEHAGTEPSLAVVVDPAAASMCHTAGLGADVSLELGHHLDPQWGRPIPVTGRVERLGDGRFQ
;
A
#
# COMPACT_ATOMS: atom_id res chain seq x y z
N MET A 1 3.74 -12.91 4.28
CA MET A 1 4.02 -14.08 3.41
C MET A 1 4.74 -15.14 4.23
N THR A 2 4.43 -16.44 4.04
CA THR A 2 5.20 -17.50 4.70
C THR A 2 6.62 -17.58 4.14
N ALA A 3 7.57 -17.99 4.99
CA ALA A 3 8.97 -18.14 4.57
C ALA A 3 9.16 -19.17 3.44
N GLU A 4 8.32 -20.21 3.39
CA GLU A 4 8.36 -21.24 2.34
C GLU A 4 7.92 -20.66 0.99
N CYS A 5 6.77 -19.98 0.95
CA CYS A 5 6.25 -19.36 -0.27
C CYS A 5 7.24 -18.32 -0.85
N TYR A 6 7.79 -17.47 0.01
CA TYR A 6 8.80 -16.50 -0.42
C TYR A 6 10.03 -17.18 -1.02
N ARG A 7 10.52 -18.22 -0.38
CA ARG A 7 11.69 -18.96 -0.85
C ARG A 7 11.48 -19.55 -2.25
N GLU A 8 10.30 -20.15 -2.50
CA GLU A 8 9.94 -20.69 -3.81
C GLU A 8 9.93 -19.60 -4.88
N LEU A 9 9.18 -18.51 -4.66
CA LEU A 9 9.09 -17.39 -5.60
C LEU A 9 10.46 -16.74 -5.86
N LYS A 10 11.24 -16.55 -4.81
CA LYS A 10 12.61 -16.01 -4.91
C LYS A 10 13.51 -16.91 -5.74
N CYS A 11 13.48 -18.23 -5.48
CA CYS A 11 14.26 -19.19 -6.26
C CYS A 11 13.89 -19.16 -7.74
N GLU A 12 12.61 -19.18 -8.07
CA GLU A 12 12.14 -19.11 -9.46
C GLU A 12 12.65 -17.84 -10.16
N LEU A 13 12.50 -16.69 -9.52
CA LEU A 13 12.97 -15.41 -10.06
C LEU A 13 14.49 -15.41 -10.28
N LEU A 14 15.27 -15.87 -9.29
CA LEU A 14 16.74 -15.88 -9.41
C LEU A 14 17.24 -16.90 -10.43
N ASP A 15 16.59 -18.05 -10.55
CA ASP A 15 16.91 -19.06 -11.57
C ASP A 15 16.62 -18.53 -12.98
N ASP A 16 15.51 -17.81 -13.17
CA ASP A 16 15.18 -17.16 -14.44
C ASP A 16 16.17 -16.04 -14.77
N LEU A 17 16.53 -15.23 -13.80
CA LEU A 17 17.52 -14.18 -13.95
C LEU A 17 18.88 -14.78 -14.34
N GLN A 18 19.30 -15.86 -13.70
CA GLN A 18 20.56 -16.54 -13.97
C GLN A 18 20.60 -17.14 -15.37
N ARG A 19 19.46 -17.67 -15.85
CA ARG A 19 19.32 -18.17 -17.23
C ARG A 19 19.34 -17.06 -18.28
N ALA A 20 18.92 -15.87 -17.92
CA ALA A 20 18.88 -14.71 -18.82
C ALA A 20 20.25 -14.03 -19.00
N LEU A 21 21.24 -14.33 -18.16
CA LEU A 21 22.56 -13.71 -18.24
C LEU A 21 23.30 -14.07 -19.56
N PRO A 22 24.07 -13.15 -20.16
CA PRO A 22 24.32 -11.78 -19.71
C PRO A 22 23.17 -10.82 -20.05
N ILE A 23 22.92 -9.84 -19.17
CA ILE A 23 21.94 -8.76 -19.36
C ILE A 23 22.58 -7.40 -19.11
N ASP A 24 22.01 -6.33 -19.65
CA ASP A 24 22.52 -4.98 -19.51
C ASP A 24 21.96 -4.26 -18.28
N GLY A 25 20.75 -4.60 -17.83
CA GLY A 25 20.10 -3.98 -16.67
C GLY A 25 18.91 -4.79 -16.15
N VAL A 26 18.46 -4.48 -14.93
CA VAL A 26 17.30 -5.08 -14.28
C VAL A 26 16.28 -4.02 -13.93
N LEU A 27 15.02 -4.26 -14.27
CA LEU A 27 13.88 -3.45 -13.83
C LEU A 27 12.88 -4.35 -13.08
N LEU A 28 12.71 -4.10 -11.79
CA LEU A 28 11.78 -4.83 -10.94
C LEU A 28 10.54 -4.00 -10.63
N THR A 29 9.38 -4.65 -10.61
CA THR A 29 8.13 -4.05 -10.13
C THR A 29 7.85 -4.59 -8.74
N LEU A 30 8.11 -3.78 -7.71
CA LEU A 30 7.97 -4.16 -6.31
C LEU A 30 6.92 -3.28 -5.64
N HIS A 31 6.37 -3.73 -4.51
CA HIS A 31 5.51 -2.92 -3.68
C HIS A 31 6.31 -2.11 -2.65
N GLY A 32 7.19 -2.76 -1.91
CA GLY A 32 7.97 -2.14 -0.84
C GLY A 32 7.36 -2.27 0.56
N SER A 33 6.29 -3.06 0.70
CA SER A 33 5.66 -3.36 1.99
C SER A 33 5.54 -4.87 2.25
N GLY A 34 6.33 -5.67 1.55
CA GLY A 34 6.35 -7.10 1.73
C GLY A 34 7.00 -7.52 3.04
N VAL A 35 6.30 -8.36 3.81
CA VAL A 35 6.84 -8.94 5.06
C VAL A 35 6.84 -10.44 4.96
N VAL A 36 7.98 -11.05 5.24
CA VAL A 36 8.18 -12.51 5.28
C VAL A 36 8.38 -12.96 6.71
N GLU A 37 7.73 -14.05 7.09
CA GLU A 37 7.92 -14.70 8.39
C GLU A 37 9.41 -14.96 8.64
N ASP A 38 9.89 -14.61 9.84
CA ASP A 38 11.26 -14.81 10.33
C ASP A 38 12.37 -14.02 9.58
N LEU A 39 12.02 -13.36 8.47
CA LEU A 39 12.95 -12.55 7.67
C LEU A 39 12.70 -11.05 7.78
N GLY A 40 11.43 -10.65 7.76
CA GLY A 40 11.02 -9.25 7.72
C GLY A 40 10.97 -8.69 6.31
N ASP A 41 11.89 -7.78 5.96
CA ASP A 41 11.95 -7.02 4.71
C ASP A 41 12.12 -7.93 3.47
N LEU A 42 11.02 -8.13 2.74
CA LEU A 42 10.99 -8.92 1.51
C LEU A 42 11.81 -8.28 0.39
N GLU A 43 11.54 -7.01 0.14
CA GLU A 43 12.09 -6.32 -1.02
C GLU A 43 13.59 -6.05 -0.86
N GLY A 44 14.03 -5.71 0.34
CA GLY A 44 15.48 -5.54 0.61
C GLY A 44 16.26 -6.85 0.45
N ASP A 45 15.70 -7.97 0.91
CA ASP A 45 16.31 -9.29 0.72
C ASP A 45 16.32 -9.72 -0.76
N LEU A 46 15.24 -9.44 -1.49
CA LEU A 46 15.15 -9.75 -2.92
C LEU A 46 16.15 -8.92 -3.73
N LEU A 47 16.21 -7.60 -3.50
CA LEU A 47 17.15 -6.70 -4.18
C LEU A 47 18.60 -7.11 -3.93
N ARG A 48 18.95 -7.47 -2.70
CA ARG A 48 20.28 -8.00 -2.36
C ARG A 48 20.59 -9.27 -3.15
N SER A 49 19.64 -10.20 -3.22
CA SER A 49 19.84 -11.45 -3.94
C SER A 49 19.96 -11.25 -5.45
N VAL A 50 19.22 -10.32 -6.02
CA VAL A 50 19.36 -9.91 -7.42
C VAL A 50 20.74 -9.30 -7.65
N ARG A 51 21.20 -8.40 -6.78
CA ARG A 51 22.53 -7.78 -6.84
C ARG A 51 23.65 -8.82 -6.78
N GLU A 52 23.53 -9.84 -5.93
CA GLU A 52 24.50 -10.95 -5.84
C GLU A 52 24.59 -11.73 -7.17
N VAL A 53 23.49 -11.90 -7.89
CA VAL A 53 23.47 -12.61 -9.19
C VAL A 53 24.06 -11.76 -10.31
N VAL A 54 23.68 -10.48 -10.40
CA VAL A 54 24.07 -9.63 -11.54
C VAL A 54 25.41 -8.88 -11.33
N GLY A 55 25.83 -8.73 -10.06
CA GLY A 55 27.04 -7.98 -9.68
C GLY A 55 26.87 -6.47 -9.79
N ASP A 56 27.92 -5.71 -9.41
CA ASP A 56 27.87 -4.25 -9.24
C ASP A 56 27.81 -3.45 -10.56
N ARG A 57 28.05 -4.09 -11.69
CA ARG A 57 28.11 -3.39 -12.98
C ARG A 57 26.78 -3.33 -13.73
N VAL A 58 25.85 -4.19 -13.38
CA VAL A 58 24.51 -4.23 -14.00
C VAL A 58 23.59 -3.33 -13.17
N PRO A 59 23.03 -2.27 -13.72
CA PRO A 59 22.13 -1.40 -12.97
C PRO A 59 20.83 -2.14 -12.62
N VAL A 60 20.39 -1.95 -11.38
CA VAL A 60 19.13 -2.47 -10.82
C VAL A 60 18.24 -1.31 -10.45
N VAL A 61 17.13 -1.16 -11.13
CA VAL A 61 16.09 -0.17 -10.85
C VAL A 61 14.82 -0.88 -10.41
N ALA A 62 14.12 -0.35 -9.42
CA ALA A 62 12.83 -0.88 -9.02
C ALA A 62 11.77 0.21 -8.90
N THR A 63 10.50 -0.15 -9.16
CA THR A 63 9.36 0.68 -8.78
C THR A 63 8.88 0.28 -7.40
N LEU A 64 8.35 1.25 -6.64
CA LEU A 64 7.75 1.04 -5.35
C LEU A 64 6.37 1.69 -5.29
N ASP A 65 5.46 1.09 -4.54
CA ASP A 65 4.20 1.72 -4.19
C ASP A 65 4.42 2.92 -3.25
N LEU A 66 3.45 3.82 -3.20
CA LEU A 66 3.43 4.97 -2.29
C LEU A 66 3.47 4.57 -0.81
N HIS A 67 2.96 3.38 -0.48
CA HIS A 67 2.91 2.87 0.89
C HIS A 67 4.15 2.05 1.29
N ALA A 68 5.22 2.12 0.50
CA ALA A 68 6.44 1.37 0.76
C ALA A 68 7.12 1.79 2.07
N HIS A 69 7.62 0.80 2.79
CA HIS A 69 8.59 0.97 3.84
C HIS A 69 10.01 0.83 3.25
N VAL A 70 10.57 1.93 2.80
CA VAL A 70 11.90 1.92 2.18
C VAL A 70 12.95 1.65 3.25
N THR A 71 13.64 0.51 3.13
CA THR A 71 14.70 0.09 4.04
C THR A 71 16.08 0.48 3.54
N GLN A 72 17.05 0.45 4.43
CA GLN A 72 18.45 0.66 4.05
C GLN A 72 18.93 -0.41 3.06
N ALA A 73 18.46 -1.66 3.23
CA ALA A 73 18.80 -2.75 2.32
C ALA A 73 18.29 -2.52 0.90
N MET A 74 17.10 -1.92 0.74
CA MET A 74 16.60 -1.53 -0.59
C MET A 74 17.49 -0.45 -1.23
N VAL A 75 17.85 0.58 -0.46
CA VAL A 75 18.67 1.70 -0.93
C VAL A 75 20.08 1.26 -1.33
N GLU A 76 20.68 0.33 -0.59
CA GLU A 76 22.02 -0.18 -0.84
C GLU A 76 22.12 -1.14 -2.03
N ASN A 77 21.04 -1.82 -2.39
CA ASN A 77 21.06 -2.88 -3.42
C ASN A 77 20.38 -2.49 -4.74
N ALA A 78 19.75 -1.32 -4.81
CA ALA A 78 19.22 -0.74 -6.04
C ALA A 78 20.02 0.51 -6.44
N ASP A 79 20.16 0.75 -7.75
CA ASP A 79 20.72 2.01 -8.26
C ASP A 79 19.68 3.14 -8.24
N ALA A 80 18.40 2.80 -8.39
CA ALA A 80 17.29 3.74 -8.23
C ALA A 80 16.01 3.03 -7.82
N LEU A 81 15.23 3.69 -6.94
CA LEU A 81 13.91 3.28 -6.51
C LEU A 81 12.91 4.37 -6.92
N ILE A 82 11.95 4.06 -7.78
CA ILE A 82 10.98 5.01 -8.33
C ILE A 82 9.62 4.74 -7.71
N ALA A 83 9.14 5.69 -6.90
CA ALA A 83 7.87 5.55 -6.19
C ALA A 83 6.67 6.00 -7.02
N TRP A 84 5.49 5.44 -6.73
CA TRP A 84 4.21 6.00 -7.12
C TRP A 84 4.00 7.36 -6.46
N GLU A 85 3.20 8.22 -7.10
CA GLU A 85 3.01 9.61 -6.71
C GLU A 85 1.57 9.94 -6.37
N THR A 86 0.64 9.04 -6.71
CA THR A 86 -0.79 9.30 -6.54
C THR A 86 -1.47 8.37 -5.55
N TYR A 87 -2.37 8.95 -4.77
CA TYR A 87 -3.30 8.23 -3.94
C TYR A 87 -4.68 8.91 -4.03
N PRO A 88 -5.72 8.22 -4.51
CA PRO A 88 -5.73 6.83 -5.02
C PRO A 88 -4.79 6.60 -6.19
N HIS A 89 -4.30 5.35 -6.32
CA HIS A 89 -3.30 4.96 -7.30
C HIS A 89 -3.81 5.03 -8.74
N LYS A 90 -3.24 5.94 -9.54
CA LYS A 90 -3.59 6.15 -10.96
C LYS A 90 -2.38 6.18 -11.88
N ASP A 91 -1.18 6.17 -11.32
CA ASP A 91 0.09 6.41 -12.02
C ASP A 91 0.96 5.17 -12.22
N ALA A 92 0.41 3.96 -12.09
CA ALA A 92 1.16 2.70 -12.27
C ALA A 92 1.95 2.67 -13.59
N TYR A 93 1.29 3.04 -14.70
CA TYR A 93 1.93 3.04 -16.01
C TYR A 93 3.02 4.11 -16.13
N SER A 94 2.77 5.34 -15.70
CA SER A 94 3.75 6.42 -15.75
C SER A 94 4.93 6.19 -14.80
N THR A 95 4.71 5.54 -13.65
CA THR A 95 5.78 5.11 -12.75
C THR A 95 6.69 4.08 -13.42
N GLY A 96 6.13 3.08 -14.11
CA GLY A 96 6.91 2.14 -14.92
C GLY A 96 7.71 2.85 -16.02
N GLN A 97 7.12 3.85 -16.69
CA GLN A 97 7.84 4.64 -17.70
C GLN A 97 8.99 5.45 -17.08
N ARG A 98 8.79 6.06 -15.89
CA ARG A 98 9.86 6.80 -15.19
C ARG A 98 11.01 5.87 -14.79
N ALA A 99 10.69 4.69 -14.28
CA ALA A 99 11.71 3.70 -13.92
C ALA A 99 12.47 3.17 -15.14
N ALA A 100 11.79 2.92 -16.26
CA ALA A 100 12.42 2.53 -17.51
C ALA A 100 13.34 3.64 -18.06
N LYS A 101 12.91 4.91 -18.02
CA LYS A 101 13.76 6.06 -18.42
C LYS A 101 14.98 6.18 -17.53
N MET A 102 14.84 5.95 -16.22
CA MET A 102 15.96 5.95 -15.29
C MET A 102 16.98 4.88 -15.66
N LEU A 103 16.52 3.65 -15.84
CA LEU A 103 17.40 2.53 -16.23
C LEU A 103 18.13 2.78 -17.55
N LEU A 104 17.41 3.20 -18.58
CA LEU A 104 18.01 3.53 -19.88
C LEU A 104 19.01 4.69 -19.79
N GLY A 105 18.69 5.72 -19.00
CA GLY A 105 19.61 6.84 -18.78
C GLY A 105 20.91 6.43 -18.07
N ILE A 106 20.84 5.47 -17.14
CA ILE A 106 22.02 4.88 -16.50
C ILE A 106 22.85 4.09 -17.53
N LEU A 107 22.20 3.24 -18.34
CA LEU A 107 22.85 2.45 -19.38
C LEU A 107 23.53 3.30 -20.44
N ASP A 108 22.92 4.41 -20.81
CA ASP A 108 23.47 5.38 -21.78
C ASP A 108 24.55 6.30 -21.16
N GLY A 109 24.81 6.16 -19.84
CA GLY A 109 25.77 7.00 -19.13
C GLY A 109 25.34 8.46 -18.94
N MET A 110 24.02 8.73 -19.08
CA MET A 110 23.43 10.05 -18.90
C MET A 110 23.28 10.41 -17.41
N PHE A 111 23.04 9.40 -16.55
CA PHE A 111 22.81 9.56 -15.11
C PHE A 111 23.77 8.69 -14.30
N ARG A 112 24.17 9.21 -13.15
CA ARG A 112 24.88 8.51 -12.09
C ARG A 112 24.09 8.65 -10.79
N PRO A 113 23.01 7.87 -10.61
CA PRO A 113 22.11 8.09 -9.50
C PRO A 113 22.80 7.96 -8.15
N THR A 114 22.47 8.87 -7.27
CA THR A 114 22.80 8.81 -5.84
C THR A 114 21.48 8.95 -5.09
N MET A 115 21.19 8.01 -4.21
CA MET A 115 19.87 7.86 -3.60
C MET A 115 19.94 7.91 -2.09
N VAL A 116 19.05 8.68 -1.48
CA VAL A 116 18.93 8.81 -0.01
C VAL A 116 17.48 8.71 0.40
N MET A 117 17.20 7.91 1.42
CA MET A 117 15.92 7.87 2.14
C MET A 117 16.11 8.48 3.53
N ALA A 118 15.33 9.50 3.86
CA ALA A 118 15.20 10.03 5.21
C ALA A 118 13.81 9.75 5.77
N LYS A 119 13.74 9.17 6.97
CA LYS A 119 12.49 8.75 7.62
C LYS A 119 12.25 9.49 8.94
N VAL A 120 10.97 9.61 9.29
CA VAL A 120 10.49 10.03 10.60
C VAL A 120 9.53 8.96 11.14
N PRO A 121 9.47 8.75 12.46
CA PRO A 121 8.63 7.72 13.08
C PRO A 121 7.15 8.16 13.09
N VAL A 122 6.58 8.35 11.91
CA VAL A 122 5.20 8.76 11.70
C VAL A 122 4.48 7.67 10.93
N LEU A 123 3.41 7.16 11.52
CA LEU A 123 2.47 6.23 10.91
C LEU A 123 1.10 6.90 10.89
N THR A 124 0.50 7.01 9.73
CA THR A 124 -0.82 7.62 9.57
C THR A 124 -1.73 6.68 8.80
N SER A 125 -3.03 6.81 9.01
CA SER A 125 -3.99 6.14 8.15
C SER A 125 -4.00 6.77 6.75
N GLY A 126 -4.47 6.02 5.74
CA GLY A 126 -4.62 6.55 4.38
C GLY A 126 -5.71 7.61 4.20
N CYS A 127 -6.52 7.89 5.22
CA CYS A 127 -7.70 8.77 5.11
C CYS A 127 -7.38 10.18 4.60
N LEU A 128 -6.26 10.76 5.02
CA LEU A 128 -5.79 12.10 4.60
C LEU A 128 -4.57 12.04 3.68
N GLY A 129 -4.33 10.87 3.08
CA GLY A 129 -3.18 10.61 2.22
C GLY A 129 -3.41 10.92 0.72
N HIS A 130 -4.61 11.41 0.34
CA HIS A 130 -4.91 11.71 -1.05
C HIS A 130 -3.98 12.78 -1.64
N THR A 131 -3.71 12.66 -2.95
CA THR A 131 -2.76 13.55 -3.67
C THR A 131 -3.41 14.38 -4.76
N GLU A 132 -4.68 14.12 -5.12
CA GLU A 132 -5.37 14.83 -6.21
C GLU A 132 -6.01 16.15 -5.78
N GLU A 133 -6.42 16.24 -4.52
CA GLU A 133 -7.02 17.43 -3.93
C GLU A 133 -6.04 18.13 -3.00
N ASP A 134 -6.42 19.30 -2.49
CA ASP A 134 -5.64 19.99 -1.47
C ASP A 134 -5.72 19.23 -0.14
N GLY A 135 -4.57 19.00 0.46
CA GLY A 135 -4.47 18.26 1.70
C GLY A 135 -3.04 18.16 2.21
N PRO A 136 -2.86 17.76 3.47
CA PRO A 136 -1.55 17.78 4.10
C PRO A 136 -0.53 16.87 3.40
N PHE A 137 -0.94 15.69 2.92
CA PHE A 137 -0.05 14.79 2.20
C PHE A 137 0.18 15.25 0.76
N ALA A 138 -0.85 15.77 0.08
CA ALA A 138 -0.72 16.35 -1.26
C ALA A 138 0.29 17.51 -1.28
N ASP A 139 0.31 18.34 -0.23
CA ASP A 139 1.29 19.44 -0.10
C ASP A 139 2.72 18.91 0.01
N LEU A 140 2.94 17.85 0.79
CA LEU A 140 4.24 17.21 0.92
C LEU A 140 4.71 16.61 -0.41
N MET A 141 3.81 15.93 -1.12
CA MET A 141 4.11 15.37 -2.44
C MET A 141 4.43 16.48 -3.45
N ARG A 142 3.61 17.53 -3.52
CA ARG A 142 3.89 18.70 -4.40
C ARG A 142 5.22 19.36 -4.09
N PHE A 143 5.56 19.48 -2.80
CA PHE A 143 6.86 20.01 -2.40
C PHE A 143 8.00 19.13 -2.93
N ALA A 144 7.96 17.82 -2.69
CA ALA A 144 8.99 16.91 -3.20
C ALA A 144 9.11 16.99 -4.74
N LYS A 145 7.98 16.91 -5.43
CA LYS A 145 7.93 16.94 -6.90
C LYS A 145 8.39 18.26 -7.50
N SER A 146 8.29 19.39 -6.79
CA SER A 146 8.76 20.69 -7.28
C SER A 146 10.28 20.77 -7.47
N HIS A 147 11.03 19.82 -6.94
CA HIS A 147 12.49 19.74 -7.09
C HIS A 147 12.92 18.85 -8.27
N GLU A 148 12.06 17.99 -8.78
CA GLU A 148 12.42 17.09 -9.89
C GLU A 148 12.73 17.88 -11.18
N GLY A 149 13.77 17.44 -11.86
CA GLY A 149 14.23 18.07 -13.11
C GLY A 149 14.99 19.39 -12.91
N HIS A 150 15.22 19.80 -11.66
CA HIS A 150 16.00 21.00 -11.33
C HIS A 150 17.26 20.61 -10.56
N ASP A 151 18.35 21.32 -10.81
CA ASP A 151 19.63 21.23 -10.07
C ASP A 151 20.16 19.78 -9.92
N GLY A 152 19.89 18.90 -10.90
CA GLY A 152 20.36 17.52 -10.87
C GLY A 152 19.50 16.55 -10.03
N VAL A 153 18.33 16.97 -9.53
CA VAL A 153 17.38 16.07 -8.89
C VAL A 153 16.67 15.24 -9.96
N LEU A 154 16.93 13.95 -9.97
CA LEU A 154 16.37 13.00 -10.93
C LEU A 154 14.99 12.48 -10.51
N SER A 155 14.78 12.29 -9.21
CA SER A 155 13.48 11.89 -8.65
C SER A 155 13.38 12.28 -7.17
N ALA A 156 12.19 12.67 -6.74
CA ALA A 156 11.88 12.89 -5.34
C ALA A 156 10.46 12.39 -5.04
N GLY A 157 10.31 11.58 -4.00
CA GLY A 157 9.05 10.98 -3.59
C GLY A 157 8.82 11.08 -2.09
N VAL A 158 7.56 10.99 -1.70
CA VAL A 158 7.12 10.94 -0.30
C VAL A 158 6.34 9.67 -0.07
N PHE A 159 6.63 8.97 1.03
CA PHE A 159 5.95 7.73 1.36
C PHE A 159 4.95 7.92 2.50
N LEU A 160 3.74 7.43 2.27
CA LEU A 160 2.70 7.22 3.25
C LEU A 160 2.77 5.76 3.67
N VAL A 161 3.75 5.42 4.52
CA VAL A 161 4.07 4.02 4.83
C VAL A 161 2.86 3.25 5.35
N HIS A 162 2.72 2.01 4.93
CA HIS A 162 1.64 1.13 5.38
C HIS A 162 1.68 0.92 6.90
N PRO A 163 0.66 1.32 7.68
CA PRO A 163 0.76 1.41 9.14
C PRO A 163 0.70 0.05 9.87
N TYR A 164 0.35 -1.03 9.17
CA TYR A 164 0.14 -2.35 9.77
C TYR A 164 1.35 -3.29 9.61
N LEU A 165 2.49 -2.76 9.19
CA LEU A 165 3.73 -3.54 9.12
C LEU A 165 4.38 -3.61 10.51
N ASP A 166 4.89 -4.79 10.86
CA ASP A 166 5.69 -4.99 12.07
C ASP A 166 7.16 -5.19 11.67
N LEU A 167 7.80 -4.09 11.33
CA LEU A 167 9.19 -4.05 10.89
C LEU A 167 9.99 -3.03 11.69
N PRO A 168 11.30 -3.27 11.90
CA PRO A 168 12.19 -2.27 12.48
C PRO A 168 12.23 -0.99 11.64
N ASP A 169 12.47 0.15 12.30
CA ASP A 169 12.61 1.46 11.66
C ASP A 169 11.43 1.88 10.79
N LEU A 170 10.23 1.35 11.08
CA LEU A 170 9.02 1.71 10.36
C LEU A 170 8.75 3.21 10.49
N GLY A 171 8.51 3.86 9.36
CA GLY A 171 8.29 5.30 9.33
C GLY A 171 8.14 5.84 7.91
N SER A 172 7.42 6.94 7.83
CA SER A 172 7.21 7.72 6.60
C SER A 172 8.39 8.64 6.32
N GLY A 173 8.50 9.20 5.11
CA GLY A 173 9.58 10.12 4.79
C GLY A 173 9.74 10.39 3.32
N GLY A 174 10.92 10.88 2.95
CA GLY A 174 11.28 11.26 1.60
C GLY A 174 12.43 10.47 1.02
N LEU A 175 12.28 10.03 -0.22
CA LEU A 175 13.33 9.41 -1.02
C LEU A 175 13.74 10.38 -2.12
N VAL A 176 15.04 10.66 -2.23
CA VAL A 176 15.58 11.58 -3.23
C VAL A 176 16.69 10.89 -4.00
N ILE A 177 16.64 11.05 -5.33
CA ILE A 177 17.66 10.58 -6.26
C ILE A 177 18.22 11.79 -6.99
N THR A 178 19.53 11.98 -6.93
CA THR A 178 20.26 13.03 -7.64
C THR A 178 21.25 12.44 -8.62
N ASP A 179 21.74 13.25 -9.55
CA ASP A 179 22.81 12.88 -10.49
C ASP A 179 24.18 13.11 -9.84
N GLY A 180 24.58 12.18 -8.95
CA GLY A 180 25.89 12.15 -8.32
C GLY A 180 26.10 13.13 -7.15
N ASP A 181 25.09 13.89 -6.73
CA ASP A 181 25.21 14.84 -5.61
C ASP A 181 24.59 14.26 -4.32
N MET A 182 25.40 13.53 -3.56
CA MET A 182 25.00 12.93 -2.27
C MET A 182 24.60 13.99 -1.24
N GLU A 183 25.29 15.12 -1.19
CA GLU A 183 24.99 16.17 -0.22
C GLU A 183 23.64 16.81 -0.47
N GLN A 184 23.29 17.05 -1.73
CA GLN A 184 21.98 17.54 -2.13
C GLN A 184 20.89 16.50 -1.82
N ALA A 185 21.13 15.22 -2.14
CA ALA A 185 20.18 14.14 -1.85
C ALA A 185 19.85 14.06 -0.36
N VAL A 186 20.87 14.11 0.50
CA VAL A 186 20.69 14.13 1.97
C VAL A 186 19.87 15.33 2.40
N ARG A 187 20.30 16.56 2.01
CA ARG A 187 19.60 17.79 2.43
C ARG A 187 18.13 17.78 2.06
N LEU A 188 17.79 17.38 0.83
CA LEU A 188 16.42 17.40 0.35
C LEU A 188 15.58 16.27 1.00
N ALA A 189 16.14 15.06 1.14
CA ALA A 189 15.46 13.96 1.82
C ALA A 189 15.14 14.32 3.28
N GLU A 190 16.09 14.90 4.01
CA GLU A 190 15.89 15.37 5.39
C GLU A 190 14.87 16.52 5.45
N GLU A 191 14.86 17.42 4.49
CA GLU A 191 13.87 18.51 4.44
C GLU A 191 12.45 17.96 4.23
N ILE A 192 12.27 16.99 3.33
CA ILE A 192 10.99 16.30 3.13
C ILE A 192 10.56 15.62 4.41
N ALA A 193 11.45 14.84 5.04
CA ALA A 193 11.18 14.12 6.29
C ALA A 193 10.81 15.07 7.44
N ARG A 194 11.52 16.20 7.58
CA ARG A 194 11.21 17.23 8.57
C ARG A 194 9.84 17.86 8.34
N ARG A 195 9.50 18.21 7.09
CA ARG A 195 8.17 18.75 6.74
C ARG A 195 7.07 17.75 7.04
N TYR A 196 7.32 16.45 6.80
CA TYR A 196 6.39 15.38 7.18
C TYR A 196 6.17 15.35 8.70
N TRP A 197 7.24 15.39 9.46
CA TRP A 197 7.18 15.45 10.93
C TRP A 197 6.41 16.67 11.44
N ASP A 198 6.68 17.85 10.90
CA ASP A 198 6.04 19.10 11.30
C ASP A 198 4.52 19.06 11.06
N ARG A 199 4.07 18.34 10.04
CA ARG A 199 2.65 18.20 9.67
C ARG A 199 2.00 16.89 10.12
N ARG A 200 2.66 16.08 10.95
CA ARG A 200 2.16 14.76 11.34
C ARG A 200 0.76 14.79 11.97
N HIS A 201 0.42 15.83 12.72
CA HIS A 201 -0.90 15.99 13.34
C HIS A 201 -1.97 16.46 12.36
N ASP A 202 -1.60 17.09 11.26
CA ASP A 202 -2.54 17.44 10.19
C ASP A 202 -3.00 16.19 9.41
N LEU A 203 -2.26 15.08 9.55
CA LEU A 203 -2.54 13.79 8.93
C LEU A 203 -3.40 12.86 9.80
N GLU A 204 -3.78 13.29 11.00
CA GLU A 204 -4.65 12.53 11.90
C GLU A 204 -6.12 12.74 11.50
N PRO A 205 -6.83 11.71 10.98
CA PRO A 205 -8.24 11.86 10.65
C PRO A 205 -9.10 11.85 11.91
N GLN A 206 -10.23 12.56 11.84
CA GLN A 206 -11.27 12.37 12.83
C GLN A 206 -12.00 11.05 12.55
N LEU A 207 -11.90 10.12 13.48
CA LEU A 207 -12.57 8.82 13.40
C LEU A 207 -13.75 8.78 14.37
N TYR A 208 -14.76 7.99 14.02
CA TYR A 208 -15.96 7.78 14.81
C TYR A 208 -16.12 6.29 15.10
N SER A 209 -16.71 5.96 16.23
CA SER A 209 -17.21 4.58 16.42
C SER A 209 -18.31 4.29 15.39
N PRO A 210 -18.54 3.03 15.01
CA PRO A 210 -19.61 2.68 14.08
C PRO A 210 -20.99 3.22 14.48
N ALA A 211 -21.31 3.17 15.77
CA ALA A 211 -22.58 3.71 16.30
C ALA A 211 -22.69 5.24 16.15
N GLU A 212 -21.60 5.97 16.43
CA GLU A 212 -21.54 7.42 16.23
C GLU A 212 -21.65 7.81 14.77
N ALA A 213 -20.92 7.09 13.89
CA ALA A 213 -20.97 7.35 12.45
C ALA A 213 -22.38 7.14 11.88
N ILE A 214 -23.10 6.09 12.33
CA ILE A 214 -24.48 5.84 11.93
C ILE A 214 -25.40 6.96 12.42
N ARG A 215 -25.29 7.34 13.70
CA ARG A 215 -26.09 8.42 14.25
C ARG A 215 -25.90 9.74 13.49
N LEU A 216 -24.65 10.09 13.21
CA LEU A 216 -24.34 11.29 12.41
C LEU A 216 -24.87 11.17 10.98
N GLY A 217 -24.76 9.99 10.37
CA GLY A 217 -25.27 9.73 9.04
C GLY A 217 -26.79 9.90 8.94
N LEU A 218 -27.53 9.47 9.96
CA LEU A 218 -28.99 9.61 10.03
C LEU A 218 -29.45 11.08 10.21
N GLU A 219 -28.57 11.97 10.67
CA GLU A 219 -28.86 13.42 10.83
C GLU A 219 -28.63 14.20 9.52
N LEU A 220 -27.97 13.59 8.51
CA LEU A 220 -27.69 14.26 7.23
C LEU A 220 -28.91 14.23 6.32
N GLU A 221 -29.17 15.37 5.65
CA GLU A 221 -30.18 15.43 4.61
C GLU A 221 -29.63 14.86 3.28
N GLY A 222 -30.40 14.00 2.64
CA GLY A 222 -30.03 13.38 1.36
C GLY A 222 -29.27 12.05 1.53
N GLY A 223 -28.68 11.57 0.46
CA GLY A 223 -27.99 10.27 0.48
C GLY A 223 -27.57 9.81 -0.90
N PRO A 224 -26.88 8.67 -0.99
CA PRO A 224 -26.51 7.78 0.11
C PRO A 224 -25.40 8.34 1.00
N VAL A 225 -25.38 7.96 2.28
CA VAL A 225 -24.29 8.22 3.22
C VAL A 225 -23.34 7.04 3.20
N LEU A 226 -22.05 7.30 2.97
CA LEU A 226 -21.00 6.28 2.98
C LEU A 226 -20.31 6.27 4.35
N LEU A 227 -20.30 5.10 4.99
CA LEU A 227 -19.51 4.82 6.17
C LEU A 227 -18.28 4.02 5.73
N VAL A 228 -17.09 4.62 5.84
CA VAL A 228 -15.84 4.00 5.40
C VAL A 228 -15.20 3.28 6.58
N GLU A 229 -15.12 1.95 6.50
CA GLU A 229 -14.38 1.12 7.45
C GLU A 229 -12.88 1.31 7.23
N THR A 230 -12.16 1.65 8.30
CA THR A 230 -10.72 1.97 8.21
C THR A 230 -9.82 0.91 8.84
N ALA A 231 -10.39 -0.05 9.57
CA ALA A 231 -9.62 -1.06 10.30
C ALA A 231 -9.49 -2.39 9.52
N ASP A 232 -10.58 -2.84 8.89
CA ASP A 232 -10.61 -4.12 8.16
C ASP A 232 -10.51 -3.87 6.64
N CYS A 233 -9.35 -3.35 6.21
CA CYS A 233 -9.13 -2.90 4.83
C CYS A 233 -8.54 -4.01 3.96
N ALA A 234 -9.30 -4.50 2.97
CA ALA A 234 -8.82 -5.50 1.99
C ALA A 234 -7.59 -5.05 1.20
N GLY A 235 -7.52 -3.78 0.85
CA GLY A 235 -6.36 -3.20 0.17
C GLY A 235 -5.08 -3.25 1.00
N GLY A 236 -5.21 -3.27 2.33
CA GLY A 236 -4.10 -3.46 3.27
C GLY A 236 -3.83 -4.93 3.62
N GLY A 237 -4.53 -5.89 2.99
CA GLY A 237 -4.36 -7.31 3.23
C GLY A 237 -5.20 -7.88 4.39
N ALA A 238 -6.14 -7.10 4.93
CA ALA A 238 -7.05 -7.59 5.96
C ALA A 238 -8.12 -8.54 5.38
N ALA A 239 -8.73 -9.35 6.25
CA ALA A 239 -9.68 -10.38 5.86
C ALA A 239 -11.01 -9.84 5.30
N CYS A 240 -11.39 -8.61 5.65
CA CYS A 240 -12.69 -7.99 5.35
C CYS A 240 -13.88 -8.79 5.86
N ASP A 241 -13.69 -9.57 6.92
CA ASP A 241 -14.73 -10.40 7.54
C ASP A 241 -15.27 -9.82 8.86
N SER A 242 -14.87 -8.58 9.20
CA SER A 242 -15.40 -7.84 10.34
C SER A 242 -16.90 -7.58 10.19
N ILE A 243 -17.61 -7.81 11.27
CA ILE A 243 -19.05 -7.51 11.35
C ILE A 243 -19.37 -6.29 12.22
N ALA A 244 -18.34 -5.51 12.58
CA ALA A 244 -18.51 -4.36 13.49
C ALA A 244 -19.51 -3.34 12.94
N THR A 245 -19.37 -2.97 11.67
CA THR A 245 -20.29 -2.04 10.99
C THR A 245 -21.68 -2.66 10.82
N LEU A 246 -21.78 -3.91 10.39
CA LEU A 246 -23.07 -4.60 10.26
C LEU A 246 -23.82 -4.67 11.60
N LYS A 247 -23.13 -5.06 12.66
CA LYS A 247 -23.72 -5.12 14.00
C LYS A 247 -24.27 -3.75 14.44
N ALA A 248 -23.50 -2.70 14.24
CA ALA A 248 -23.93 -1.35 14.57
C ALA A 248 -25.13 -0.89 13.71
N LEU A 249 -25.17 -1.24 12.41
CA LEU A 249 -26.33 -0.97 11.55
C LEU A 249 -27.59 -1.68 12.06
N LEU A 250 -27.48 -2.96 12.42
CA LEU A 250 -28.61 -3.73 12.97
C LEU A 250 -29.16 -3.14 14.29
N GLU A 251 -28.27 -2.55 15.09
CA GLU A 251 -28.63 -1.97 16.39
C GLU A 251 -29.13 -0.52 16.28
N HIS A 252 -28.64 0.28 15.33
CA HIS A 252 -28.80 1.74 15.32
C HIS A 252 -29.44 2.33 14.06
N ALA A 253 -29.45 1.64 12.90
CA ALA A 253 -30.00 2.21 11.67
C ALA A 253 -31.55 2.26 11.62
N GLY A 254 -32.22 1.55 12.51
CA GLY A 254 -33.69 1.53 12.59
C GLY A 254 -34.31 0.92 11.31
N THR A 255 -35.13 1.73 10.61
CA THR A 255 -35.79 1.32 9.35
C THR A 255 -35.09 1.82 8.09
N GLU A 256 -33.98 2.55 8.25
CA GLU A 256 -33.23 3.10 7.10
C GLU A 256 -32.56 1.96 6.30
N PRO A 257 -32.78 1.93 4.97
CA PRO A 257 -32.12 0.94 4.12
C PRO A 257 -30.61 1.07 4.22
N SER A 258 -29.96 -0.02 4.62
CA SER A 258 -28.52 -0.04 4.87
C SER A 258 -27.86 -1.24 4.19
N LEU A 259 -26.59 -1.08 3.79
CA LEU A 259 -25.77 -2.10 3.17
C LEU A 259 -24.44 -2.23 3.93
N ALA A 260 -24.06 -3.45 4.24
CA ALA A 260 -22.71 -3.77 4.72
C ALA A 260 -22.11 -4.90 3.87
N VAL A 261 -20.81 -4.82 3.62
CA VAL A 261 -20.05 -5.85 2.91
C VAL A 261 -19.29 -6.68 3.94
N VAL A 262 -19.42 -8.00 3.85
CA VAL A 262 -18.68 -8.96 4.71
C VAL A 262 -18.14 -10.07 3.83
N VAL A 263 -16.84 -10.33 3.90
CA VAL A 263 -16.21 -11.45 3.20
C VAL A 263 -16.37 -12.71 4.03
N ASP A 264 -17.27 -13.58 3.62
CA ASP A 264 -17.54 -14.86 4.30
C ASP A 264 -17.81 -15.96 3.27
N PRO A 265 -16.79 -16.73 2.87
CA PRO A 265 -16.94 -17.80 1.89
C PRO A 265 -17.90 -18.91 2.33
N ALA A 266 -17.99 -19.20 3.64
CA ALA A 266 -18.89 -20.20 4.16
C ALA A 266 -20.36 -19.76 4.05
N ALA A 267 -20.66 -18.52 4.46
CA ALA A 267 -21.97 -17.91 4.32
C ALA A 267 -22.39 -17.82 2.84
N ALA A 268 -21.48 -17.39 1.96
CA ALA A 268 -21.72 -17.33 0.52
C ALA A 268 -22.07 -18.72 -0.05
N SER A 269 -21.34 -19.76 0.32
CA SER A 269 -21.61 -21.16 -0.11
C SER A 269 -22.97 -21.66 0.36
N MET A 270 -23.35 -21.35 1.61
CA MET A 270 -24.66 -21.68 2.15
C MET A 270 -25.78 -20.99 1.36
N CYS A 271 -25.63 -19.71 1.05
CA CYS A 271 -26.59 -18.94 0.24
C CYS A 271 -26.73 -19.51 -1.18
N HIS A 272 -25.61 -19.88 -1.83
CA HIS A 272 -25.64 -20.53 -3.15
C HIS A 272 -26.34 -21.89 -3.10
N THR A 273 -26.12 -22.67 -2.04
CA THR A 273 -26.78 -23.97 -1.86
C THR A 273 -28.29 -23.83 -1.62
N ALA A 274 -28.69 -22.82 -0.84
CA ALA A 274 -30.10 -22.56 -0.55
C ALA A 274 -30.85 -22.02 -1.79
N GLY A 275 -30.18 -21.26 -2.63
CA GLY A 275 -30.75 -20.70 -3.86
C GLY A 275 -31.46 -19.37 -3.68
N LEU A 276 -31.72 -18.71 -4.81
CA LEU A 276 -32.40 -17.42 -4.88
C LEU A 276 -33.80 -17.47 -4.26
N GLY A 277 -34.14 -16.50 -3.44
CA GLY A 277 -35.41 -16.37 -2.74
C GLY A 277 -35.56 -17.22 -1.48
N ALA A 278 -34.56 -18.02 -1.14
CA ALA A 278 -34.57 -18.83 0.08
C ALA A 278 -34.33 -17.99 1.32
N ASP A 279 -35.00 -18.32 2.42
CA ASP A 279 -34.69 -17.79 3.74
C ASP A 279 -33.57 -18.65 4.36
N VAL A 280 -32.53 -17.99 4.88
CA VAL A 280 -31.37 -18.65 5.49
C VAL A 280 -31.12 -18.12 6.90
N SER A 281 -30.61 -18.98 7.76
CA SER A 281 -30.06 -18.62 9.07
C SER A 281 -28.65 -19.15 9.16
N LEU A 282 -27.68 -18.25 9.42
CA LEU A 282 -26.26 -18.57 9.42
C LEU A 282 -25.49 -17.71 10.42
N GLU A 283 -24.31 -18.16 10.77
CA GLU A 283 -23.31 -17.35 11.49
C GLU A 283 -22.50 -16.57 10.45
N LEU A 284 -22.30 -15.26 10.66
CA LEU A 284 -21.65 -14.37 9.69
C LEU A 284 -20.47 -13.64 10.29
N GLY A 285 -19.37 -13.62 9.55
CA GLY A 285 -18.16 -12.85 9.82
C GLY A 285 -17.17 -13.53 10.77
N HIS A 286 -15.96 -12.97 10.86
CA HIS A 286 -14.86 -13.43 11.73
C HIS A 286 -14.50 -14.92 11.61
N HIS A 287 -14.78 -15.53 10.46
CA HIS A 287 -14.35 -16.90 10.18
C HIS A 287 -12.91 -16.96 9.63
N LEU A 288 -12.48 -15.91 8.94
CA LEU A 288 -11.13 -15.80 8.36
C LEU A 288 -10.15 -15.24 9.39
N ASP A 289 -10.57 -14.21 10.16
CA ASP A 289 -9.75 -13.62 11.22
C ASP A 289 -10.49 -13.55 12.57
N PRO A 290 -10.53 -14.69 13.32
CA PRO A 290 -11.29 -14.80 14.56
C PRO A 290 -10.66 -14.05 15.75
N GLN A 291 -9.45 -13.48 15.62
CA GLN A 291 -8.79 -12.78 16.72
C GLN A 291 -9.46 -11.45 17.08
N TRP A 292 -10.16 -10.81 16.11
CA TRP A 292 -10.78 -9.51 16.28
C TRP A 292 -12.27 -9.53 16.61
N GLY A 293 -12.88 -10.70 16.59
CA GLY A 293 -14.29 -10.81 16.91
C GLY A 293 -14.83 -12.23 16.88
N ARG A 294 -16.16 -12.33 16.87
CA ARG A 294 -16.88 -13.60 16.75
C ARG A 294 -18.02 -13.43 15.76
N PRO A 295 -18.37 -14.49 15.03
CA PRO A 295 -19.55 -14.50 14.17
C PRO A 295 -20.81 -14.10 14.92
N ILE A 296 -21.77 -13.52 14.21
CA ILE A 296 -23.10 -13.24 14.72
C ILE A 296 -24.16 -14.06 13.99
N PRO A 297 -25.19 -14.54 14.68
CA PRO A 297 -26.31 -15.18 14.02
C PRO A 297 -27.12 -14.16 13.23
N VAL A 298 -27.34 -14.43 11.97
CA VAL A 298 -28.18 -13.61 11.09
C VAL A 298 -29.23 -14.49 10.41
N THR A 299 -30.40 -13.90 10.18
CA THR A 299 -31.48 -14.49 9.38
C THR A 299 -31.84 -13.53 8.27
N GLY A 300 -31.94 -14.00 7.04
CA GLY A 300 -32.24 -13.17 5.90
C GLY A 300 -32.69 -13.99 4.72
N ARG A 301 -33.05 -13.28 3.64
CA ARG A 301 -33.44 -13.86 2.35
C ARG A 301 -32.34 -13.69 1.34
N VAL A 302 -32.07 -14.71 0.55
CA VAL A 302 -31.13 -14.65 -0.58
C VAL A 302 -31.78 -13.89 -1.74
N GLU A 303 -31.47 -12.60 -1.84
CA GLU A 303 -32.03 -11.70 -2.85
C GLU A 303 -31.30 -11.77 -4.20
N ARG A 304 -30.01 -12.11 -4.18
CA ARG A 304 -29.18 -12.19 -5.38
C ARG A 304 -28.04 -13.18 -5.21
N LEU A 305 -27.69 -13.86 -6.28
CA LEU A 305 -26.50 -14.71 -6.37
C LEU A 305 -25.67 -14.25 -7.57
N GLY A 306 -24.38 -14.09 -7.37
CA GLY A 306 -23.40 -13.76 -8.42
C GLY A 306 -22.53 -14.97 -8.73
N ASP A 307 -22.01 -15.05 -9.93
CA ASP A 307 -21.07 -16.10 -10.38
C ASP A 307 -19.60 -15.66 -10.24
N GLY A 308 -19.35 -14.51 -9.60
CA GLY A 308 -18.01 -13.93 -9.43
C GLY A 308 -17.48 -13.22 -10.66
N ARG A 309 -18.26 -13.14 -11.75
CA ARG A 309 -17.86 -12.41 -12.96
C ARG A 309 -18.26 -10.94 -12.82
N PHE A 310 -17.35 -10.05 -13.17
CA PHE A 310 -17.57 -8.60 -13.21
C PHE A 310 -16.88 -8.02 -14.45
N GLN A 311 -17.36 -6.87 -14.89
CA GLN A 311 -16.79 -6.11 -16.02
C GLN A 311 -16.09 -4.87 -15.50
#